data_12184eccad3151514b9563fa87138c4c
#
_entry.id   12184eccad3151514b9563fa87138c4c
#
_cell.length_a   1.000
_cell.length_b   1.000
_cell.length_c   1.000
_cell.angle_alpha   90.00
_cell.angle_beta   90.00
_cell.angle_gamma   90.00
#
_symmetry.space_group_name_H-M   'P 1'
#
loop_
_entity.id
_entity.type
_entity.pdbx_description
1 polymer ?
#
loop_
_entity_poly.entity_id
_entity_poly.type
_entity_poly.pdbx_seq_one_letter_code
_entity_poly.pdbx_strand_id
1 'polypeptide(L)'
;MRNIKPEQRPAEEKLATQIITFVGVENGMYPYYTAKLLQAAKHDISVLIVDNSVSHDLYQMLPDTTDSNVRMLDKAVVVKDRQFTESVFKKFEVVIVYLGLCYDADYVERATKVYYLCDYSPLSEAKLHDMELPANSRSNIIFFDKVSGKISEKRFLSAAGEEVFADREENVMVVGFDERDFTVRNEWNWGFTKALRVMSKDFREAIATIVATYFGEQVKNVVKITKRI
;
A
#
# COMPACT_ATOMS: atom_id res chain seq x y z
N MET A 1 -34.07 12.74 45.85
CA MET A 1 -33.79 12.24 44.52
C MET A 1 -32.62 13.04 43.93
N ARG A 2 -31.44 12.44 43.79
CA ARG A 2 -30.26 13.10 43.19
C ARG A 2 -30.30 12.87 41.69
N ASN A 3 -30.42 13.97 40.92
CA ASN A 3 -30.30 13.96 39.49
C ASN A 3 -28.83 13.63 39.10
N ILE A 4 -28.59 12.39 38.65
CA ILE A 4 -27.33 12.00 38.03
C ILE A 4 -27.40 12.50 36.59
N LYS A 5 -26.62 13.57 36.29
CA LYS A 5 -26.40 13.99 34.90
C LYS A 5 -25.68 12.86 34.17
N PRO A 6 -26.09 12.48 32.93
CA PRO A 6 -25.32 11.54 32.14
C PRO A 6 -23.93 12.15 31.83
N GLU A 7 -22.88 11.45 32.20
CA GLU A 7 -21.52 11.78 31.79
C GLU A 7 -21.47 11.76 30.24
N GLN A 8 -21.22 12.94 29.68
CA GLN A 8 -20.89 13.04 28.26
C GLN A 8 -19.56 12.30 28.07
N ARG A 9 -19.59 11.15 27.35
CA ARG A 9 -18.37 10.53 26.86
C ARG A 9 -17.61 11.59 26.03
N PRO A 10 -16.29 11.77 26.26
CA PRO A 10 -15.51 12.66 25.43
C PRO A 10 -15.69 12.21 23.97
N ALA A 11 -15.93 13.17 23.08
CA ALA A 11 -15.97 12.90 21.65
C ALA A 11 -14.64 12.22 21.28
N GLU A 12 -14.72 11.01 20.72
CA GLU A 12 -13.54 10.32 20.19
C GLU A 12 -12.86 11.29 19.22
N GLU A 13 -11.64 11.70 19.54
CA GLU A 13 -10.80 12.47 18.61
C GLU A 13 -10.67 11.64 17.34
N LYS A 14 -11.30 12.09 16.26
CA LYS A 14 -11.26 11.42 14.99
C LYS A 14 -9.81 11.48 14.52
N LEU A 15 -9.11 10.35 14.57
CA LEU A 15 -7.74 10.23 14.04
C LEU A 15 -7.68 10.83 12.64
N ALA A 16 -6.62 11.58 12.36
CA ALA A 16 -6.40 12.14 11.04
C ALA A 16 -6.32 11.01 10.00
N THR A 17 -6.95 11.21 8.85
CA THR A 17 -6.88 10.26 7.73
C THR A 17 -5.43 9.96 7.36
N GLN A 18 -5.07 8.70 7.30
CA GLN A 18 -3.74 8.27 6.83
C GLN A 18 -3.80 7.98 5.33
N ILE A 19 -2.87 8.52 4.58
CA ILE A 19 -2.76 8.31 3.12
C ILE A 19 -1.52 7.48 2.83
N ILE A 20 -1.71 6.29 2.28
CA ILE A 20 -0.65 5.37 1.87
C ILE A 20 -0.62 5.34 0.35
N THR A 21 0.46 5.82 -0.26
CA THR A 21 0.59 5.88 -1.71
C THR A 21 1.58 4.84 -2.22
N PHE A 22 1.18 4.05 -3.20
CA PHE A 22 2.03 3.13 -3.96
C PHE A 22 2.30 3.72 -5.33
N VAL A 23 3.57 3.84 -5.69
CA VAL A 23 4.05 4.39 -6.96
C VAL A 23 5.20 3.54 -7.50
N GLY A 24 5.48 3.57 -8.79
CA GLY A 24 6.54 2.78 -9.42
C GLY A 24 5.98 1.70 -10.35
N VAL A 25 6.63 0.55 -10.42
CA VAL A 25 6.18 -0.54 -11.30
C VAL A 25 4.82 -1.06 -10.85
N GLU A 26 3.94 -1.30 -11.81
CA GLU A 26 2.58 -1.75 -11.53
C GLU A 26 2.58 -3.15 -10.91
N ASN A 27 2.06 -3.23 -9.70
CA ASN A 27 1.83 -4.46 -8.97
C ASN A 27 0.70 -4.24 -7.95
N GLY A 28 -0.55 -4.37 -8.41
CA GLY A 28 -1.76 -4.16 -7.62
C GLY A 28 -1.92 -5.10 -6.42
N MET A 29 -1.10 -6.15 -6.33
CA MET A 29 -1.11 -7.06 -5.18
C MET A 29 -0.70 -6.35 -3.89
N TYR A 30 0.24 -5.39 -3.93
CA TYR A 30 0.67 -4.66 -2.74
C TYR A 30 -0.46 -3.84 -2.11
N PRO A 31 -1.12 -2.90 -2.82
CA PRO A 31 -2.25 -2.16 -2.25
C PRO A 31 -3.42 -3.08 -1.87
N TYR A 32 -3.71 -4.13 -2.65
CA TYR A 32 -4.77 -5.10 -2.37
C TYR A 32 -4.56 -5.81 -1.03
N TYR A 33 -3.43 -6.48 -0.85
CA TYR A 33 -3.16 -7.21 0.38
C TYR A 33 -2.94 -6.30 1.59
N THR A 34 -2.46 -5.07 1.37
CA THR A 34 -2.41 -4.05 2.42
C THR A 34 -3.83 -3.74 2.93
N ALA A 35 -4.79 -3.49 2.04
CA ALA A 35 -6.18 -3.25 2.43
C ALA A 35 -6.81 -4.44 3.15
N LYS A 36 -6.60 -5.67 2.65
CA LYS A 36 -7.11 -6.89 3.30
C LYS A 36 -6.52 -7.07 4.70
N LEU A 37 -5.23 -6.85 4.86
CA LEU A 37 -4.58 -7.01 6.16
C LEU A 37 -4.99 -5.92 7.16
N LEU A 38 -5.18 -4.66 6.71
CA LEU A 38 -5.74 -3.58 7.53
C LEU A 38 -7.12 -3.97 8.08
N GLN A 39 -8.02 -4.45 7.22
CA GLN A 39 -9.37 -4.88 7.62
C GLN A 39 -9.36 -6.13 8.54
N ALA A 40 -8.39 -7.02 8.36
CA ALA A 40 -8.22 -8.18 9.23
C ALA A 40 -7.63 -7.81 10.60
N ALA A 41 -6.78 -6.79 10.66
CA ALA A 41 -6.18 -6.29 11.89
C ALA A 41 -7.16 -5.43 12.72
N LYS A 42 -8.00 -4.63 12.04
CA LYS A 42 -9.04 -3.80 12.66
C LYS A 42 -10.33 -3.90 11.85
N HIS A 43 -11.28 -4.68 12.36
CA HIS A 43 -12.50 -5.06 11.65
C HIS A 43 -13.38 -3.88 11.18
N ASP A 44 -13.41 -2.79 11.93
CA ASP A 44 -14.27 -1.62 11.65
C ASP A 44 -13.51 -0.47 10.97
N ILE A 45 -12.29 -0.72 10.50
CA ILE A 45 -11.52 0.29 9.79
C ILE A 45 -12.19 0.65 8.46
N SER A 46 -12.36 1.95 8.23
CA SER A 46 -12.88 2.46 6.96
C SER A 46 -11.72 2.70 5.99
N VAL A 47 -11.72 1.98 4.86
CA VAL A 47 -10.66 2.04 3.85
C VAL A 47 -11.24 2.48 2.51
N LEU A 48 -10.59 3.47 1.88
CA LEU A 48 -10.78 3.84 0.48
C LEU A 48 -9.54 3.42 -0.30
N ILE A 49 -9.73 2.81 -1.46
CA ILE A 49 -8.67 2.56 -2.42
C ILE A 49 -8.94 3.40 -3.67
N VAL A 50 -7.96 4.16 -4.11
CA VAL A 50 -7.98 4.93 -5.36
C VAL A 50 -6.99 4.30 -6.32
N ASP A 51 -7.48 3.63 -7.34
CA ASP A 51 -6.66 3.04 -8.39
C ASP A 51 -6.52 4.02 -9.57
N ASN A 52 -5.43 4.77 -9.57
CA ASN A 52 -5.05 5.69 -10.63
C ASN A 52 -3.86 5.16 -11.45
N SER A 53 -3.60 3.85 -11.39
CA SER A 53 -2.59 3.20 -12.24
C SER A 53 -3.02 3.19 -13.72
N VAL A 54 -2.07 3.00 -14.63
CA VAL A 54 -2.37 2.95 -16.08
C VAL A 54 -3.26 1.76 -16.41
N SER A 55 -2.96 0.59 -15.83
CA SER A 55 -3.70 -0.64 -16.11
C SER A 55 -5.03 -0.74 -15.36
N HIS A 56 -5.20 -0.01 -14.25
CA HIS A 56 -6.29 -0.22 -13.29
C HIS A 56 -6.46 -1.69 -12.89
N ASP A 57 -5.35 -2.44 -12.80
CA ASP A 57 -5.37 -3.88 -12.57
C ASP A 57 -6.07 -4.25 -11.25
N LEU A 58 -5.87 -3.46 -10.19
CA LEU A 58 -6.56 -3.67 -8.93
C LEU A 58 -8.07 -3.45 -9.05
N TYR A 59 -8.49 -2.37 -9.72
CA TYR A 59 -9.92 -2.10 -9.91
C TYR A 59 -10.56 -3.17 -10.80
N GLN A 60 -9.92 -3.53 -11.91
CA GLN A 60 -10.48 -4.45 -12.90
C GLN A 60 -10.66 -5.88 -12.39
N MET A 61 -9.79 -6.33 -11.46
CA MET A 61 -9.89 -7.67 -10.90
C MET A 61 -11.05 -7.87 -9.92
N LEU A 62 -11.65 -6.79 -9.43
CA LEU A 62 -12.78 -6.87 -8.49
C LEU A 62 -14.10 -7.05 -9.24
N PRO A 63 -15.08 -7.76 -8.64
CA PRO A 63 -16.38 -7.94 -9.26
C PRO A 63 -17.11 -6.61 -9.45
N ASP A 64 -17.91 -6.55 -10.52
CA ASP A 64 -18.76 -5.39 -10.79
C ASP A 64 -19.80 -5.20 -9.69
N THR A 65 -20.11 -3.95 -9.40
CA THR A 65 -21.20 -3.54 -8.52
C THR A 65 -22.30 -2.86 -9.33
N THR A 66 -23.38 -2.46 -8.68
CA THR A 66 -24.47 -1.68 -9.32
C THR A 66 -24.01 -0.28 -9.76
N ASP A 67 -22.98 0.28 -9.11
CA ASP A 67 -22.33 1.52 -9.54
C ASP A 67 -21.07 1.18 -10.34
N SER A 68 -21.08 1.52 -11.63
CA SER A 68 -19.95 1.25 -12.54
C SER A 68 -18.64 1.94 -12.17
N ASN A 69 -18.67 2.94 -11.28
CA ASN A 69 -17.49 3.69 -10.84
C ASN A 69 -16.95 3.24 -9.48
N VAL A 70 -17.64 2.33 -8.82
CA VAL A 70 -17.28 1.86 -7.46
C VAL A 70 -17.22 0.34 -7.47
N ARG A 71 -16.21 -0.23 -6.86
CA ARG A 71 -16.09 -1.66 -6.55
C ARG A 71 -15.83 -1.86 -5.07
N MET A 72 -15.98 -3.09 -4.61
CA MET A 72 -15.77 -3.41 -3.21
C MET A 72 -14.71 -4.49 -3.06
N LEU A 73 -13.77 -4.24 -2.16
CA LEU A 73 -12.82 -5.24 -1.66
C LEU A 73 -13.16 -5.52 -0.19
N ASP A 74 -13.93 -6.56 0.04
CA ASP A 74 -14.56 -6.83 1.36
C ASP A 74 -15.34 -5.58 1.82
N LYS A 75 -14.85 -4.81 2.79
CA LYS A 75 -15.46 -3.57 3.27
C LYS A 75 -14.81 -2.29 2.71
N ALA A 76 -13.69 -2.42 2.00
CA ALA A 76 -13.02 -1.27 1.39
C ALA A 76 -13.77 -0.82 0.12
N VAL A 77 -13.95 0.48 -0.01
CA VAL A 77 -14.46 1.11 -1.23
C VAL A 77 -13.30 1.27 -2.21
N VAL A 78 -13.48 0.84 -3.45
CA VAL A 78 -12.47 0.95 -4.51
C VAL A 78 -13.02 1.79 -5.66
N VAL A 79 -12.30 2.82 -6.03
CA VAL A 79 -12.63 3.72 -7.14
C VAL A 79 -11.41 3.87 -8.05
N LYS A 80 -11.64 4.32 -9.29
CA LYS A 80 -10.56 4.62 -10.25
C LYS A 80 -10.68 6.04 -10.80
N ASP A 81 -9.60 6.54 -11.40
CA ASP A 81 -9.54 7.83 -12.10
C ASP A 81 -10.07 9.00 -11.25
N ARG A 82 -9.65 9.07 -9.99
CA ARG A 82 -10.10 10.10 -9.07
C ARG A 82 -9.00 11.12 -8.82
N GLN A 83 -9.40 12.38 -8.80
CA GLN A 83 -8.57 13.46 -8.28
C GLN A 83 -8.66 13.52 -6.76
N PHE A 84 -7.62 14.06 -6.14
CA PHE A 84 -7.60 14.28 -4.70
C PHE A 84 -8.77 15.19 -4.28
N THR A 85 -9.59 14.70 -3.35
CA THR A 85 -10.71 15.47 -2.80
C THR A 85 -10.71 15.32 -1.28
N GLU A 86 -10.23 16.33 -0.58
CA GLU A 86 -10.04 16.29 0.87
C GLU A 86 -11.32 15.94 1.64
N SER A 87 -12.46 16.50 1.24
CA SER A 87 -13.76 16.24 1.87
C SER A 87 -14.24 14.79 1.73
N VAL A 88 -13.79 14.08 0.69
CA VAL A 88 -14.06 12.65 0.50
C VAL A 88 -13.09 11.83 1.33
N PHE A 89 -11.82 12.15 1.27
CA PHE A 89 -10.78 11.38 1.97
C PHE A 89 -10.95 11.41 3.48
N LYS A 90 -11.31 12.56 4.05
CA LYS A 90 -11.61 12.70 5.50
C LYS A 90 -12.76 11.82 6.03
N LYS A 91 -13.50 11.15 5.15
CA LYS A 91 -14.53 10.18 5.56
C LYS A 91 -13.96 8.81 5.90
N PHE A 92 -12.72 8.55 5.51
CA PHE A 92 -12.03 7.27 5.71
C PHE A 92 -10.89 7.42 6.70
N GLU A 93 -10.62 6.38 7.48
CA GLU A 93 -9.46 6.31 8.37
C GLU A 93 -8.18 6.11 7.56
N VAL A 94 -8.26 5.29 6.49
CA VAL A 94 -7.14 5.02 5.58
C VAL A 94 -7.58 5.24 4.14
N VAL A 95 -6.73 5.94 3.40
CA VAL A 95 -6.81 6.04 1.94
C VAL A 95 -5.57 5.39 1.35
N ILE A 96 -5.75 4.36 0.56
CA ILE A 96 -4.69 3.72 -0.21
C ILE A 96 -4.77 4.27 -1.63
N VAL A 97 -3.71 4.90 -2.11
CA VAL A 97 -3.60 5.42 -3.47
C VAL A 97 -2.62 4.56 -4.25
N TYR A 98 -3.07 4.01 -5.36
CA TYR A 98 -2.24 3.22 -6.25
C TYR A 98 -2.06 3.98 -7.56
N LEU A 99 -0.86 4.48 -7.77
CA LEU A 99 -0.49 5.28 -8.96
C LEU A 99 0.22 4.43 -10.02
N GLY A 100 0.84 3.31 -9.65
CA GLY A 100 1.67 2.56 -10.58
C GLY A 100 2.73 3.46 -11.21
N LEU A 101 2.86 3.43 -12.54
CA LEU A 101 3.79 4.27 -13.30
C LEU A 101 3.34 5.74 -13.46
N CYS A 102 2.12 6.08 -13.04
CA CYS A 102 1.61 7.44 -13.07
C CYS A 102 2.08 8.20 -11.83
N TYR A 103 2.94 9.20 -12.01
CA TYR A 103 3.29 10.10 -10.92
C TYR A 103 2.25 11.22 -10.80
N ASP A 104 1.76 11.44 -9.58
CA ASP A 104 0.84 12.52 -9.25
C ASP A 104 1.32 13.20 -7.96
N ALA A 105 1.83 14.42 -8.11
CA ALA A 105 2.43 15.19 -7.02
C ALA A 105 1.43 15.45 -5.88
N ASP A 106 0.17 15.73 -6.20
CA ASP A 106 -0.86 16.02 -5.19
C ASP A 106 -1.07 14.85 -4.22
N TYR A 107 -1.03 13.61 -4.73
CA TYR A 107 -1.13 12.42 -3.89
C TYR A 107 0.15 12.13 -3.13
N VAL A 108 1.31 12.29 -3.77
CA VAL A 108 2.62 11.99 -3.17
C VAL A 108 2.94 12.98 -2.04
N GLU A 109 2.72 14.28 -2.24
CA GLU A 109 2.96 15.31 -1.24
C GLU A 109 2.08 15.16 0.00
N ARG A 110 0.83 14.72 -0.18
CA ARG A 110 -0.14 14.55 0.90
C ARG A 110 -0.06 13.18 1.56
N ALA A 111 0.72 12.25 1.01
CA ALA A 111 0.86 10.92 1.57
C ALA A 111 1.51 10.96 2.95
N THR A 112 0.96 10.20 3.87
CA THR A 112 1.59 9.91 5.17
C THR A 112 2.80 9.01 4.97
N LYS A 113 2.68 8.05 4.03
CA LYS A 113 3.74 7.14 3.60
C LYS A 113 3.63 6.90 2.09
N VAL A 114 4.78 6.90 1.43
CA VAL A 114 4.94 6.55 0.02
C VAL A 114 5.75 5.27 -0.07
N TYR A 115 5.29 4.32 -0.86
CA TYR A 115 6.00 3.07 -1.16
C TYR A 115 6.30 3.02 -2.66
N TYR A 116 7.58 3.12 -3.00
CA TYR A 116 8.04 2.93 -4.37
C TYR A 116 8.22 1.44 -4.66
N LEU A 117 7.52 0.92 -5.66
CA LEU A 117 7.61 -0.47 -6.11
C LEU A 117 8.66 -0.59 -7.21
N CYS A 118 9.68 -1.43 -7.00
CA CYS A 118 10.83 -1.59 -7.87
C CYS A 118 11.10 -3.07 -8.19
N ASP A 119 11.18 -3.42 -9.47
CA ASP A 119 11.39 -4.78 -9.99
C ASP A 119 12.79 -5.04 -10.53
N TYR A 120 13.77 -4.24 -10.20
CA TYR A 120 15.14 -4.29 -10.72
C TYR A 120 15.28 -4.02 -12.23
N SER A 121 14.24 -3.56 -12.92
CA SER A 121 14.32 -3.22 -14.32
C SER A 121 14.96 -1.84 -14.57
N PRO A 122 15.53 -1.59 -15.76
CA PRO A 122 15.98 -0.25 -16.14
C PRO A 122 14.85 0.77 -16.13
N LEU A 123 13.60 0.35 -16.36
CA LEU A 123 12.43 1.23 -16.28
C LEU A 123 12.20 1.71 -14.84
N SER A 124 12.31 0.82 -13.85
CA SER A 124 12.21 1.18 -12.43
C SER A 124 13.27 2.19 -12.03
N GLU A 125 14.52 2.01 -12.49
CA GLU A 125 15.60 2.94 -12.21
C GLU A 125 15.32 4.33 -12.80
N ALA A 126 14.94 4.38 -14.09
CA ALA A 126 14.64 5.62 -14.79
C ALA A 126 13.47 6.37 -14.14
N LYS A 127 12.39 5.65 -13.81
CA LYS A 127 11.22 6.24 -13.15
C LYS A 127 11.54 6.76 -11.73
N LEU A 128 12.34 6.03 -10.99
CA LEU A 128 12.78 6.45 -9.65
C LEU A 128 13.60 7.74 -9.70
N HIS A 129 14.42 7.90 -10.73
CA HIS A 129 15.19 9.13 -10.97
C HIS A 129 14.29 10.33 -11.32
N ASP A 130 13.23 10.08 -12.11
CA ASP A 130 12.33 11.14 -12.61
C ASP A 130 11.26 11.57 -11.60
N MET A 131 11.05 10.80 -10.52
CA MET A 131 10.02 11.06 -9.52
C MET A 131 10.55 11.91 -8.37
N GLU A 132 9.86 12.98 -8.05
CA GLU A 132 10.11 13.78 -6.86
C GLU A 132 9.48 13.11 -5.63
N LEU A 133 10.17 12.14 -5.05
CA LEU A 133 9.73 11.50 -3.82
C LEU A 133 10.01 12.39 -2.61
N PRO A 134 9.08 12.45 -1.63
CA PRO A 134 9.31 13.22 -0.42
C PRO A 134 10.53 12.66 0.34
N ALA A 135 11.42 13.55 0.76
CA ALA A 135 12.57 13.19 1.58
C ALA A 135 12.16 12.57 2.93
N ASN A 136 13.06 11.86 3.57
CA ASN A 136 12.94 11.32 4.92
C ASN A 136 12.04 10.07 5.08
N SER A 137 11.60 9.86 6.32
CA SER A 137 10.85 8.69 6.78
C SER A 137 9.48 8.45 6.12
N ARG A 138 9.04 9.33 5.22
CA ARG A 138 7.79 9.13 4.47
C ARG A 138 7.97 8.24 3.24
N SER A 139 9.15 8.23 2.63
CA SER A 139 9.44 7.44 1.44
C SER A 139 10.07 6.10 1.79
N ASN A 140 9.50 5.05 1.25
CA ASN A 140 9.96 3.68 1.39
C ASN A 140 10.12 3.05 0.00
N ILE A 141 11.02 2.10 -0.15
CA ILE A 141 11.17 1.34 -1.39
C ILE A 141 10.97 -0.15 -1.11
N ILE A 142 10.22 -0.79 -1.98
CA ILE A 142 10.00 -2.24 -1.97
C ILE A 142 10.61 -2.81 -3.24
N PHE A 143 11.75 -3.44 -3.09
CA PHE A 143 12.32 -4.25 -4.15
C PHE A 143 11.65 -5.61 -4.15
N PHE A 144 11.09 -6.02 -5.28
CA PHE A 144 10.47 -7.33 -5.42
C PHE A 144 11.09 -8.13 -6.56
N ASP A 145 10.89 -9.45 -6.53
CA ASP A 145 11.50 -10.41 -7.46
C ASP A 145 13.04 -10.39 -7.45
N LYS A 146 13.63 -10.15 -6.28
CA LYS A 146 15.10 -10.21 -6.12
C LYS A 146 15.63 -11.58 -6.50
N VAL A 147 16.48 -11.61 -7.50
CA VAL A 147 17.28 -12.79 -7.88
C VAL A 147 18.75 -12.53 -7.61
N SER A 148 19.53 -13.60 -7.44
CA SER A 148 20.99 -13.49 -7.37
C SER A 148 21.53 -12.95 -8.68
N GLY A 149 22.29 -11.86 -8.63
CA GLY A 149 22.82 -11.21 -9.83
C GLY A 149 23.74 -10.03 -9.51
N LYS A 150 24.17 -9.35 -10.56
CA LYS A 150 25.08 -8.19 -10.47
C LYS A 150 24.35 -6.88 -10.13
N ILE A 151 23.02 -6.85 -10.27
CA ILE A 151 22.20 -5.66 -10.01
C ILE A 151 21.86 -5.63 -8.51
N SER A 152 22.18 -4.54 -7.85
CA SER A 152 21.96 -4.38 -6.43
C SER A 152 21.06 -3.18 -6.13
N GLU A 153 20.41 -3.20 -4.99
CA GLU A 153 19.57 -2.12 -4.46
C GLU A 153 20.32 -0.78 -4.40
N LYS A 154 21.62 -0.83 -4.10
CA LYS A 154 22.48 0.36 -4.01
C LYS A 154 22.44 1.21 -5.28
N ARG A 155 22.34 0.58 -6.45
CA ARG A 155 22.24 1.28 -7.72
C ARG A 155 20.98 2.16 -7.79
N PHE A 156 19.84 1.60 -7.41
CA PHE A 156 18.55 2.30 -7.43
C PHE A 156 18.48 3.39 -6.35
N LEU A 157 18.99 3.10 -5.16
CA LEU A 157 19.02 4.08 -4.08
C LEU A 157 19.89 5.29 -4.44
N SER A 158 20.97 5.09 -5.20
CA SER A 158 21.80 6.19 -5.70
C SER A 158 21.07 7.01 -6.78
N ALA A 159 20.23 6.39 -7.60
CA ALA A 159 19.44 7.09 -8.62
C ALA A 159 18.35 8.01 -8.01
N ALA A 160 17.79 7.62 -6.87
CA ALA A 160 16.77 8.41 -6.15
C ALA A 160 17.32 9.65 -5.42
N GLY A 161 18.64 9.73 -5.25
CA GLY A 161 19.27 10.73 -4.38
C GLY A 161 19.44 10.24 -2.93
N GLU A 162 20.53 10.68 -2.30
CA GLU A 162 20.92 10.19 -0.97
C GLU A 162 19.94 10.60 0.14
N GLU A 163 19.24 11.72 -0.03
CA GLU A 163 18.33 12.29 0.97
C GLU A 163 16.97 11.59 1.02
N VAL A 164 16.52 10.97 -0.07
CA VAL A 164 15.19 10.37 -0.17
C VAL A 164 15.05 9.14 0.73
N PHE A 165 16.11 8.34 0.82
CA PHE A 165 16.15 7.12 1.64
C PHE A 165 17.27 7.19 2.67
N ALA A 166 17.34 8.30 3.44
CA ALA A 166 18.40 8.54 4.42
C ALA A 166 18.49 7.45 5.50
N ASP A 167 17.34 6.98 5.98
CA ASP A 167 17.22 5.89 6.96
C ASP A 167 17.02 4.55 6.25
N ARG A 168 18.03 4.12 5.49
CA ARG A 168 17.95 3.01 4.55
C ARG A 168 17.54 1.68 5.16
N GLU A 169 17.94 1.38 6.39
CA GLU A 169 17.63 0.10 7.02
C GLU A 169 16.13 -0.07 7.33
N GLU A 170 15.44 1.01 7.69
CA GLU A 170 14.02 0.98 8.02
C GLU A 170 13.11 1.17 6.78
N ASN A 171 13.60 1.87 5.76
CA ASN A 171 12.80 2.29 4.62
C ASN A 171 12.98 1.41 3.37
N VAL A 172 13.85 0.42 3.41
CA VAL A 172 14.14 -0.49 2.31
C VAL A 172 13.64 -1.89 2.63
N MET A 173 12.72 -2.39 1.83
CA MET A 173 12.24 -3.77 1.91
C MET A 173 12.69 -4.54 0.67
N VAL A 174 13.16 -5.76 0.85
CA VAL A 174 13.58 -6.64 -0.23
C VAL A 174 12.78 -7.93 -0.17
N VAL A 175 12.02 -8.19 -1.22
CA VAL A 175 11.24 -9.43 -1.41
C VAL A 175 11.97 -10.28 -2.45
N GLY A 176 12.46 -11.44 -2.02
CA GLY A 176 13.13 -12.38 -2.92
C GLY A 176 12.16 -12.93 -3.96
N PHE A 177 12.70 -13.32 -5.13
CA PHE A 177 11.91 -14.06 -6.11
C PHE A 177 11.42 -15.37 -5.49
N ASP A 178 10.12 -15.58 -5.52
CA ASP A 178 9.47 -16.83 -5.11
C ASP A 178 8.49 -17.26 -6.20
N GLU A 179 8.59 -18.49 -6.65
CA GLU A 179 7.75 -19.03 -7.72
C GLU A 179 6.26 -18.97 -7.39
N ARG A 180 5.89 -19.07 -6.11
CA ARG A 180 4.50 -18.96 -5.66
C ARG A 180 3.98 -17.54 -5.86
N ASP A 181 4.76 -16.53 -5.45
CA ASP A 181 4.38 -15.12 -5.60
C ASP A 181 4.27 -14.74 -7.07
N PHE A 182 5.20 -15.22 -7.89
CA PHE A 182 5.18 -15.03 -9.33
C PHE A 182 3.95 -15.69 -9.97
N THR A 183 3.61 -16.92 -9.57
CA THR A 183 2.41 -17.62 -10.05
C THR A 183 1.14 -16.88 -9.66
N VAL A 184 1.03 -16.46 -8.39
CA VAL A 184 -0.14 -15.70 -7.92
C VAL A 184 -0.28 -14.37 -8.67
N ARG A 185 0.82 -13.67 -8.94
CA ARG A 185 0.79 -12.42 -9.73
C ARG A 185 0.31 -12.66 -11.16
N ASN A 186 0.74 -13.74 -11.81
CA ASN A 186 0.24 -14.09 -13.13
C ASN A 186 -1.25 -14.43 -13.11
N GLU A 187 -1.71 -15.20 -12.12
CA GLU A 187 -3.13 -15.52 -11.94
C GLU A 187 -3.96 -14.26 -11.62
N TRP A 188 -3.37 -13.31 -10.87
CA TRP A 188 -3.96 -12.02 -10.57
C TRP A 188 -4.38 -11.25 -11.84
N ASN A 189 -3.53 -11.20 -12.84
CA ASN A 189 -3.83 -10.53 -14.11
C ASN A 189 -5.04 -11.12 -14.85
N TRP A 190 -5.50 -12.31 -14.44
CA TRP A 190 -6.70 -12.98 -14.95
C TRP A 190 -7.88 -12.92 -13.96
N GLY A 191 -7.78 -12.10 -12.93
CA GLY A 191 -8.84 -11.94 -11.92
C GLY A 191 -8.88 -13.03 -10.84
N PHE A 192 -7.87 -13.90 -10.76
CA PHE A 192 -7.80 -14.91 -9.71
C PHE A 192 -7.04 -14.38 -8.49
N THR A 193 -7.68 -14.40 -7.34
CA THR A 193 -7.05 -14.03 -6.06
C THR A 193 -6.75 -15.26 -5.22
N LYS A 194 -5.69 -15.18 -4.45
CA LYS A 194 -5.32 -16.19 -3.46
C LYS A 194 -5.33 -15.58 -2.07
N ALA A 195 -5.39 -16.43 -1.06
CA ALA A 195 -5.21 -16.01 0.32
C ALA A 195 -3.75 -15.57 0.57
N LEU A 196 -3.54 -14.52 1.37
CA LEU A 196 -2.19 -14.00 1.68
C LEU A 196 -1.28 -15.08 2.30
N ARG A 197 -1.85 -16.04 3.02
CA ARG A 197 -1.09 -17.15 3.65
C ARG A 197 -0.33 -18.05 2.66
N VAL A 198 -0.71 -18.07 1.37
CA VAL A 198 -0.02 -18.90 0.36
C VAL A 198 1.19 -18.18 -0.24
N MET A 199 1.30 -16.88 -0.04
CA MET A 199 2.43 -16.08 -0.50
C MET A 199 3.71 -16.43 0.25
N SER A 200 4.85 -16.06 -0.30
CA SER A 200 6.16 -16.21 0.35
C SER A 200 6.20 -15.52 1.72
N LYS A 201 7.17 -15.92 2.52
CA LYS A 201 7.40 -15.27 3.81
C LYS A 201 7.77 -13.79 3.62
N ASP A 202 8.65 -13.50 2.67
CA ASP A 202 9.17 -12.15 2.42
C ASP A 202 8.04 -11.20 1.96
N PHE A 203 7.18 -11.67 1.05
CA PHE A 203 6.01 -10.89 0.63
C PHE A 203 5.07 -10.58 1.80
N ARG A 204 4.75 -11.61 2.62
CA ARG A 204 3.89 -11.42 3.80
C ARG A 204 4.50 -10.48 4.84
N GLU A 205 5.82 -10.53 5.03
CA GLU A 205 6.54 -9.63 5.93
C GLU A 205 6.53 -8.20 5.40
N ALA A 206 6.69 -7.98 4.09
CA ALA A 206 6.57 -6.65 3.48
C ALA A 206 5.18 -6.05 3.71
N ILE A 207 4.10 -6.78 3.41
CA ILE A 207 2.72 -6.31 3.67
C ILE A 207 2.50 -6.06 5.16
N ALA A 208 2.99 -6.95 6.03
CA ALA A 208 2.88 -6.79 7.48
C ALA A 208 3.64 -5.56 7.99
N THR A 209 4.78 -5.23 7.40
CA THR A 209 5.57 -4.03 7.75
C THR A 209 4.79 -2.75 7.41
N ILE A 210 4.16 -2.69 6.23
CA ILE A 210 3.31 -1.56 5.83
C ILE A 210 2.18 -1.34 6.86
N VAL A 211 1.47 -2.40 7.22
CA VAL A 211 0.33 -2.34 8.14
C VAL A 211 0.78 -2.08 9.59
N ALA A 212 1.89 -2.67 10.02
CA ALA A 212 2.46 -2.44 11.34
C ALA A 212 2.87 -0.96 11.53
N THR A 213 3.48 -0.36 10.49
CA THR A 213 3.83 1.06 10.48
C THR A 213 2.59 1.94 10.66
N TYR A 214 1.48 1.58 10.01
CA TYR A 214 0.23 2.31 10.16
C TYR A 214 -0.33 2.27 11.60
N PHE A 215 -0.32 1.10 12.24
CA PHE A 215 -0.83 0.95 13.61
C PHE A 215 0.16 1.33 14.71
N GLY A 216 1.43 1.61 14.39
CA GLY A 216 2.51 1.73 15.39
C GLY A 216 2.78 0.42 16.13
N GLU A 217 2.50 -0.73 15.48
CA GLU A 217 2.60 -2.06 16.06
C GLU A 217 3.93 -2.75 15.69
N GLN A 218 4.27 -3.79 16.43
CA GLN A 218 5.41 -4.62 16.07
C GLN A 218 5.06 -5.54 14.90
N VAL A 219 5.88 -5.56 13.85
CA VAL A 219 5.70 -6.37 12.63
C VAL A 219 5.37 -7.84 12.95
N LYS A 220 6.05 -8.44 13.95
CA LYS A 220 5.81 -9.84 14.36
C LYS A 220 4.36 -10.13 14.77
N ASN A 221 3.64 -9.14 15.30
CA ASN A 221 2.24 -9.30 15.69
C ASN A 221 1.34 -9.30 14.45
N VAL A 222 1.60 -8.40 13.52
CA VAL A 222 0.85 -8.29 12.25
C VAL A 222 1.11 -9.51 11.35
N VAL A 223 2.34 -10.03 11.30
CA VAL A 223 2.68 -11.26 10.56
C VAL A 223 1.83 -12.46 11.01
N LYS A 224 1.43 -12.55 12.27
CA LYS A 224 0.53 -13.64 12.72
C LYS A 224 -0.84 -13.57 12.05
N ILE A 225 -1.32 -12.36 11.73
CA ILE A 225 -2.61 -12.15 11.06
C ILE A 225 -2.53 -12.60 9.60
N THR A 226 -1.39 -12.40 8.90
CA THR A 226 -1.21 -12.81 7.50
C THR A 226 -1.40 -14.31 7.27
N LYS A 227 -1.24 -15.12 8.32
CA LYS A 227 -1.45 -16.58 8.26
C LYS A 227 -2.93 -16.99 8.27
N ARG A 228 -3.84 -16.04 8.49
CA ARG A 228 -5.29 -16.30 8.63
C ARG A 228 -6.09 -15.81 7.42
N ILE A 229 -5.49 -14.98 6.59
CA ILE A 229 -6.12 -14.38 5.43
C ILE A 229 -5.49 -14.80 4.11
#